data_40303eaec680e0dfc51cc0eb95200126
#
_entry.id   40303eaec680e0dfc51cc0eb95200126
#
_cell.length_a   1.000
_cell.length_b   1.000
_cell.length_c   1.000
_cell.angle_alpha   90.00
_cell.angle_beta   90.00
_cell.angle_gamma   90.00
#
_symmetry.space_group_name_H-M   'P 1'
#
loop_
_entity.id
_entity.type
_entity.pdbx_description
1 polymer ?
#
loop_
_entity_poly.entity_id
_entity_poly.type
_entity_poly.pdbx_seq_one_letter_code
_entity_poly.pdbx_strand_id
1 'polypeptide(L)'
;MRTNLLILSLLVLFTTNMHSQSSAWFSSSSEAKAYAQKNNVPILLVFAGSDWCKPCMMLKAEILHSKEFEQYYPSQFALLYLDFPMQSKNKLSPELTKQNELLAEKYNKSGFFPNMVLIDVQGKILGTLTYKHQTPEVFINECKSLIEKTKIKE
;
A
#
# COMPACT_ATOMS: atom_id res chain seq x y z
N MET A 1 -5.86 -29.50 -64.86
CA MET A 1 -6.69 -29.00 -63.74
C MET A 1 -5.78 -28.92 -62.53
N ARG A 2 -5.39 -27.70 -62.11
CA ARG A 2 -4.51 -27.47 -60.94
C ARG A 2 -5.34 -26.78 -59.89
N THR A 3 -5.69 -27.51 -58.84
CA THR A 3 -6.44 -26.99 -57.68
C THR A 3 -5.47 -26.30 -56.72
N ASN A 4 -5.53 -24.94 -56.69
CA ASN A 4 -4.78 -24.15 -55.72
C ASN A 4 -5.51 -24.20 -54.38
N LEU A 5 -4.92 -24.83 -53.39
CA LEU A 5 -5.37 -24.85 -51.99
C LEU A 5 -4.80 -23.59 -51.32
N LEU A 6 -5.63 -22.55 -51.17
CA LEU A 6 -5.30 -21.35 -50.36
C LEU A 6 -5.45 -21.71 -48.88
N ILE A 7 -4.34 -21.92 -48.19
CA ILE A 7 -4.28 -22.07 -46.74
C ILE A 7 -4.35 -20.67 -46.15
N LEU A 8 -5.55 -20.29 -45.68
CA LEU A 8 -5.77 -19.05 -44.95
C LEU A 8 -5.24 -19.22 -43.50
N SER A 9 -4.00 -18.81 -43.26
CA SER A 9 -3.39 -18.80 -41.93
C SER A 9 -4.05 -17.69 -41.08
N LEU A 10 -4.95 -18.10 -40.18
CA LEU A 10 -5.57 -17.21 -39.19
C LEU A 10 -4.57 -16.91 -38.08
N LEU A 11 -3.84 -15.81 -38.22
CA LEU A 11 -2.91 -15.32 -37.17
C LEU A 11 -3.74 -14.72 -36.03
N VAL A 12 -4.04 -15.51 -35.00
CA VAL A 12 -4.67 -15.04 -33.77
C VAL A 12 -3.63 -14.25 -33.00
N LEU A 13 -3.69 -12.91 -33.10
CA LEU A 13 -2.92 -11.99 -32.26
C LEU A 13 -3.44 -12.09 -30.82
N PHE A 14 -2.80 -12.91 -29.99
CA PHE A 14 -2.95 -12.84 -28.55
C PHE A 14 -2.37 -11.50 -28.07
N THR A 15 -3.20 -10.49 -27.96
CA THR A 15 -2.86 -9.28 -27.21
C THR A 15 -2.79 -9.63 -25.74
N THR A 16 -1.60 -9.95 -25.23
CA THR A 16 -1.33 -10.03 -23.81
C THR A 16 -1.49 -8.63 -23.26
N ASN A 17 -2.63 -8.36 -22.63
CA ASN A 17 -2.78 -7.18 -21.78
C ASN A 17 -1.77 -7.33 -20.63
N MET A 18 -0.58 -6.75 -20.79
CA MET A 18 0.32 -6.49 -19.67
C MET A 18 -0.39 -5.46 -18.79
N HIS A 19 -1.12 -5.96 -17.79
CA HIS A 19 -1.60 -5.14 -16.69
C HIS A 19 -0.35 -4.61 -15.99
N SER A 20 0.06 -3.39 -16.32
CA SER A 20 1.01 -2.64 -15.51
C SER A 20 0.36 -2.52 -14.12
N GLN A 21 0.81 -3.33 -13.16
CA GLN A 21 0.42 -3.17 -11.77
C GLN A 21 0.94 -1.79 -11.36
N SER A 22 0.04 -0.81 -11.39
CA SER A 22 0.35 0.51 -10.82
C SER A 22 0.70 0.28 -9.35
N SER A 23 1.88 0.76 -8.95
CA SER A 23 2.29 0.69 -7.55
C SER A 23 1.16 1.25 -6.67
N ALA A 24 0.70 0.47 -5.71
CA ALA A 24 -0.28 0.90 -4.71
C ALA A 24 0.39 1.56 -3.49
N TRP A 25 1.63 2.03 -3.65
CA TRP A 25 2.42 2.77 -2.66
C TRP A 25 2.39 4.26 -2.97
N PHE A 26 1.94 5.05 -2.01
CA PHE A 26 1.72 6.49 -2.17
C PHE A 26 2.39 7.29 -1.05
N SER A 27 2.81 8.52 -1.35
CA SER A 27 3.13 9.58 -0.37
C SER A 27 2.02 10.64 -0.31
N SER A 28 1.21 10.76 -1.37
CA SER A 28 0.08 11.67 -1.46
C SER A 28 -1.22 11.00 -1.00
N SER A 29 -1.90 11.62 -0.03
CA SER A 29 -3.18 11.12 0.49
C SER A 29 -4.31 11.19 -0.54
N SER A 30 -4.28 12.18 -1.44
CA SER A 30 -5.26 12.29 -2.52
C SER A 30 -5.11 11.16 -3.54
N GLU A 31 -3.88 10.80 -3.90
CA GLU A 31 -3.60 9.70 -4.82
C GLU A 31 -3.97 8.34 -4.19
N ALA A 32 -3.58 8.12 -2.94
CA ALA A 32 -3.96 6.90 -2.20
C ALA A 32 -5.48 6.75 -2.12
N LYS A 33 -6.20 7.83 -1.84
CA LYS A 33 -7.67 7.84 -1.79
C LYS A 33 -8.29 7.56 -3.16
N ALA A 34 -7.78 8.17 -4.23
CA ALA A 34 -8.26 7.93 -5.58
C ALA A 34 -8.05 6.46 -6.00
N TYR A 35 -6.89 5.89 -5.68
CA TYR A 35 -6.62 4.47 -5.91
C TYR A 35 -7.58 3.57 -5.12
N ALA A 36 -7.75 3.84 -3.83
CA ALA A 36 -8.61 3.07 -2.94
C ALA A 36 -10.07 3.07 -3.42
N GLN A 37 -10.59 4.23 -3.83
CA GLN A 37 -11.93 4.36 -4.40
C GLN A 37 -12.09 3.58 -5.71
N LYS A 38 -11.13 3.71 -6.63
CA LYS A 38 -11.15 3.03 -7.94
C LYS A 38 -11.13 1.52 -7.80
N ASN A 39 -10.38 0.98 -6.82
CA ASN A 39 -10.16 -0.45 -6.66
C ASN A 39 -11.04 -1.06 -5.54
N ASN A 40 -11.89 -0.25 -4.90
CA ASN A 40 -12.75 -0.66 -3.78
C ASN A 40 -11.96 -1.36 -2.65
N VAL A 41 -10.86 -0.74 -2.23
CA VAL A 41 -9.99 -1.24 -1.16
C VAL A 41 -9.79 -0.18 -0.07
N PRO A 42 -9.47 -0.55 1.18
CA PRO A 42 -9.13 0.40 2.23
C PRO A 42 -7.75 1.04 2.00
N ILE A 43 -7.37 1.96 2.88
CA ILE A 43 -6.06 2.63 2.88
C ILE A 43 -5.31 2.22 4.14
N LEU A 44 -4.09 1.68 3.98
CA LEU A 44 -3.16 1.45 5.09
C LEU A 44 -2.24 2.66 5.26
N LEU A 45 -2.44 3.41 6.33
CA LEU A 45 -1.55 4.49 6.75
C LEU A 45 -0.35 3.89 7.48
N VAL A 46 0.87 4.23 7.06
CA VAL A 46 2.11 3.82 7.72
C VAL A 46 2.85 5.07 8.18
N PHE A 47 2.82 5.34 9.48
CA PHE A 47 3.58 6.44 10.10
C PHE A 47 4.98 5.96 10.44
N ALA A 48 5.99 6.60 9.86
CA ALA A 48 7.38 6.17 10.02
C ALA A 48 8.36 7.36 10.04
N GLY A 49 9.49 7.16 10.73
CA GLY A 49 10.62 8.08 10.68
C GLY A 49 11.77 7.44 9.93
N SER A 50 11.94 7.77 8.66
CA SER A 50 12.83 7.05 7.73
C SER A 50 14.31 7.13 8.07
N ASP A 51 14.75 8.13 8.84
CA ASP A 51 16.16 8.41 9.10
C ASP A 51 16.56 8.44 10.59
N TRP A 52 15.62 8.14 11.50
CA TRP A 52 15.87 8.11 12.94
C TRP A 52 15.19 6.95 13.66
N CYS A 53 14.10 6.41 13.11
CA CYS A 53 13.31 5.34 13.74
C CYS A 53 13.82 3.96 13.27
N LYS A 54 14.71 3.33 14.04
CA LYS A 54 15.26 2.01 13.71
C LYS A 54 14.18 0.94 13.44
N PRO A 55 13.12 0.76 14.27
CA PRO A 55 12.06 -0.19 13.97
C PRO A 55 11.30 0.13 12.67
N CYS A 56 11.17 1.43 12.29
CA CYS A 56 10.54 1.81 11.03
C CYS A 56 11.38 1.37 9.83
N MET A 57 12.70 1.54 9.91
CA MET A 57 13.61 1.09 8.86
C MET A 57 13.57 -0.43 8.70
N MET A 58 13.48 -1.17 9.81
CA MET A 58 13.35 -2.64 9.80
C MET A 58 12.01 -3.06 9.21
N LEU A 59 10.89 -2.48 9.64
CA LEU A 59 9.57 -2.71 9.04
C LEU A 59 9.62 -2.52 7.52
N LYS A 60 10.21 -1.42 7.08
CA LYS A 60 10.31 -1.09 5.65
C LYS A 60 11.13 -2.13 4.89
N ALA A 61 12.33 -2.48 5.41
CA ALA A 61 13.26 -3.39 4.73
C ALA A 61 12.81 -4.85 4.78
N GLU A 62 12.33 -5.31 5.95
CA GLU A 62 12.06 -6.73 6.19
C GLU A 62 10.64 -7.14 5.77
N ILE A 63 9.67 -6.21 5.85
CA ILE A 63 8.26 -6.50 5.57
C ILE A 63 7.81 -5.79 4.29
N LEU A 64 7.79 -4.43 4.29
CA LEU A 64 7.12 -3.67 3.24
C LEU A 64 7.78 -3.80 1.87
N HIS A 65 9.09 -4.09 1.82
CA HIS A 65 9.84 -4.40 0.60
C HIS A 65 10.13 -5.90 0.42
N SER A 66 9.50 -6.77 1.21
CA SER A 66 9.57 -8.20 0.92
C SER A 66 8.76 -8.53 -0.33
N LYS A 67 9.23 -9.51 -1.12
CA LYS A 67 8.56 -9.95 -2.33
C LYS A 67 7.12 -10.43 -2.04
N GLU A 68 6.94 -11.11 -0.92
CA GLU A 68 5.66 -11.65 -0.48
C GLU A 68 4.66 -10.52 -0.21
N PHE A 69 5.09 -9.46 0.48
CA PHE A 69 4.24 -8.32 0.78
C PHE A 69 3.95 -7.47 -0.46
N GLU A 70 4.95 -7.21 -1.31
CA GLU A 70 4.79 -6.46 -2.57
C GLU A 70 3.84 -7.15 -3.55
N GLN A 71 3.76 -8.46 -3.54
CA GLN A 71 2.78 -9.22 -4.32
C GLN A 71 1.37 -9.21 -3.71
N TYR A 72 1.28 -9.10 -2.38
CA TYR A 72 0.02 -9.17 -1.65
C TYR A 72 -0.72 -7.82 -1.61
N TYR A 73 -0.04 -6.75 -1.18
CA TYR A 73 -0.73 -5.55 -0.74
C TYR A 73 -1.48 -4.78 -1.83
N PRO A 74 -1.05 -4.72 -3.11
CA PRO A 74 -1.70 -3.85 -4.09
C PRO A 74 -3.17 -4.20 -4.37
N SER A 75 -3.54 -5.47 -4.21
CA SER A 75 -4.93 -5.92 -4.38
C SER A 75 -5.77 -5.80 -3.10
N GLN A 76 -5.16 -5.48 -1.96
CA GLN A 76 -5.81 -5.51 -0.65
C GLN A 76 -6.04 -4.12 -0.06
N PHE A 77 -5.13 -3.18 -0.30
CA PHE A 77 -5.22 -1.80 0.17
C PHE A 77 -4.29 -0.86 -0.61
N ALA A 78 -4.59 0.44 -0.59
CA ALA A 78 -3.63 1.48 -0.94
C ALA A 78 -2.70 1.70 0.26
N LEU A 79 -1.37 1.63 0.06
CA LEU A 79 -0.40 1.90 1.11
C LEU A 79 0.00 3.38 1.06
N LEU A 80 -0.36 4.15 2.07
CA LEU A 80 0.05 5.55 2.22
C LEU A 80 1.17 5.64 3.26
N TYR A 81 2.40 5.85 2.79
CA TYR A 81 3.58 5.97 3.62
C TYR A 81 3.77 7.42 4.04
N LEU A 82 3.63 7.70 5.33
CA LEU A 82 3.72 9.00 5.96
C LEU A 82 5.06 9.11 6.68
N ASP A 83 6.04 9.71 6.00
CA ASP A 83 7.39 9.88 6.53
C ASP A 83 7.51 11.15 7.38
N PHE A 84 8.30 11.06 8.45
CA PHE A 84 8.64 12.13 9.37
C PHE A 84 10.16 12.20 9.55
N PRO A 85 10.90 12.64 8.52
CA PRO A 85 12.36 12.69 8.58
C PRO A 85 12.84 13.81 9.51
N MET A 86 13.94 13.56 10.23
CA MET A 86 14.59 14.56 11.10
C MET A 86 15.80 15.23 10.42
N GLN A 87 16.47 14.51 9.51
CA GLN A 87 17.64 15.06 8.83
C GLN A 87 17.24 16.04 7.72
N SER A 88 17.87 17.20 7.69
CA SER A 88 17.57 18.27 6.72
C SER A 88 17.69 17.84 5.25
N LYS A 89 18.60 16.89 4.94
CA LYS A 89 18.76 16.35 3.58
C LYS A 89 17.56 15.52 3.10
N ASN A 90 16.73 15.04 4.02
CA ASN A 90 15.55 14.21 3.74
C ASN A 90 14.24 15.00 3.92
N LYS A 91 14.33 16.30 4.14
CA LYS A 91 13.17 17.17 4.39
C LYS A 91 12.14 17.06 3.26
N LEU A 92 10.90 16.82 3.62
CA LEU A 92 9.78 16.80 2.68
C LEU A 92 9.40 18.22 2.22
N SER A 93 8.62 18.31 1.15
CA SER A 93 7.98 19.58 0.78
C SER A 93 7.06 20.07 1.91
N PRO A 94 6.81 21.39 2.00
CA PRO A 94 5.90 21.94 3.00
C PRO A 94 4.50 21.30 2.95
N GLU A 95 4.01 20.99 1.75
CA GLU A 95 2.69 20.40 1.52
C GLU A 95 2.61 18.98 2.09
N LEU A 96 3.62 18.14 1.80
CA LEU A 96 3.69 16.77 2.32
C LEU A 96 3.92 16.77 3.84
N THR A 97 4.75 17.67 4.37
CA THR A 97 4.94 17.83 5.81
C THR A 97 3.61 18.12 6.49
N LYS A 98 2.89 19.14 6.01
CA LYS A 98 1.59 19.53 6.55
C LYS A 98 0.54 18.41 6.43
N GLN A 99 0.51 17.71 5.29
CA GLN A 99 -0.37 16.54 5.12
C GLN A 99 -0.10 15.48 6.17
N ASN A 100 1.19 15.10 6.35
CA ASN A 100 1.58 14.05 7.28
C ASN A 100 1.28 14.43 8.73
N GLU A 101 1.52 15.68 9.11
CA GLU A 101 1.19 16.22 10.44
C GLU A 101 -0.32 16.15 10.73
N LEU A 102 -1.17 16.58 9.79
CA LEU A 102 -2.62 16.53 9.95
C LEU A 102 -3.14 15.09 10.07
N LEU A 103 -2.56 14.15 9.30
CA LEU A 103 -2.93 12.74 9.40
C LEU A 103 -2.42 12.11 10.70
N ALA A 104 -1.25 12.49 11.19
CA ALA A 104 -0.75 12.04 12.49
C ALA A 104 -1.60 12.56 13.64
N GLU A 105 -1.98 13.84 13.64
CA GLU A 105 -2.87 14.43 14.63
C GLU A 105 -4.20 13.66 14.73
N LYS A 106 -4.72 13.20 13.60
CA LYS A 106 -5.98 12.45 13.55
C LYS A 106 -5.83 10.98 13.91
N TYR A 107 -4.81 10.28 13.37
CA TYR A 107 -4.72 8.82 13.38
C TYR A 107 -3.55 8.26 14.19
N ASN A 108 -2.58 9.09 14.60
CA ASN A 108 -1.43 8.69 15.42
C ASN A 108 -1.25 9.61 16.64
N LYS A 109 -2.33 9.85 17.37
CA LYS A 109 -2.33 10.75 18.54
C LYS A 109 -1.33 10.37 19.64
N SER A 110 -0.99 9.09 19.71
CA SER A 110 0.02 8.58 20.67
C SER A 110 1.45 8.92 20.27
N GLY A 111 1.70 9.31 19.02
CA GLY A 111 3.03 9.62 18.50
C GLY A 111 3.99 8.43 18.42
N PHE A 112 3.50 7.20 18.45
CA PHE A 112 4.34 6.01 18.30
C PHE A 112 4.77 5.79 16.84
N PHE A 113 6.01 5.30 16.67
CA PHE A 113 6.59 4.94 15.38
C PHE A 113 7.30 3.57 15.44
N PRO A 114 7.13 2.66 14.48
CA PRO A 114 6.12 2.76 13.42
C PRO A 114 4.70 2.56 13.96
N ASN A 115 3.72 3.25 13.39
CA ASN A 115 2.31 3.01 13.64
C ASN A 115 1.60 2.74 12.31
N MET A 116 0.68 1.79 12.28
CA MET A 116 -0.05 1.42 11.07
C MET A 116 -1.54 1.38 11.36
N VAL A 117 -2.32 2.13 10.59
CA VAL A 117 -3.77 2.28 10.78
C VAL A 117 -4.47 2.00 9.46
N LEU A 118 -5.35 1.01 9.44
CA LEU A 118 -6.22 0.73 8.30
C LEU A 118 -7.47 1.60 8.40
N ILE A 119 -7.77 2.36 7.36
CA ILE A 119 -8.96 3.22 7.25
C ILE A 119 -9.75 2.90 5.99
N ASP A 120 -11.06 3.17 6.00
CA ASP A 120 -11.86 3.19 4.78
C ASP A 120 -11.67 4.50 3.99
N VAL A 121 -12.30 4.60 2.82
CA VAL A 121 -12.21 5.80 1.95
C VAL A 121 -12.94 7.02 2.53
N GLN A 122 -13.77 6.85 3.56
CA GLN A 122 -14.42 7.90 4.33
C GLN A 122 -13.54 8.38 5.52
N GLY A 123 -12.45 7.64 5.82
CA GLY A 123 -11.53 7.93 6.90
C GLY A 123 -11.94 7.35 8.26
N LYS A 124 -12.85 6.38 8.30
CA LYS A 124 -13.19 5.60 9.50
C LYS A 124 -12.07 4.59 9.76
N ILE A 125 -11.62 4.49 11.00
CA ILE A 125 -10.62 3.50 11.42
C ILE A 125 -11.28 2.11 11.41
N LEU A 126 -10.67 1.20 10.65
CA LEU A 126 -11.05 -0.21 10.56
C LEU A 126 -10.25 -1.06 11.53
N GLY A 127 -9.01 -0.65 11.83
CA GLY A 127 -8.15 -1.28 12.81
C GLY A 127 -6.71 -0.82 12.72
N THR A 128 -5.85 -1.42 13.56
CA THR A 128 -4.43 -1.10 13.65
C THR A 128 -3.58 -2.35 13.50
N LEU A 129 -2.38 -2.20 12.97
CA LEU A 129 -1.35 -3.23 12.89
C LEU A 129 -0.13 -2.77 13.67
N THR A 130 0.61 -3.73 14.23
CA THR A 130 1.83 -3.45 14.99
C THR A 130 2.99 -4.25 14.42
N TYR A 131 4.15 -3.61 14.27
CA TYR A 131 5.38 -4.30 13.92
C TYR A 131 6.03 -4.90 15.18
N LYS A 132 6.25 -6.22 15.15
CA LYS A 132 6.79 -7.01 16.28
C LYS A 132 7.99 -7.86 15.87
N HIS A 133 8.76 -7.43 14.86
CA HIS A 133 9.84 -8.20 14.26
C HIS A 133 9.40 -9.59 13.74
N GLN A 134 8.15 -9.70 13.29
CA GLN A 134 7.58 -10.89 12.67
C GLN A 134 8.05 -11.04 11.22
N THR A 135 7.85 -12.24 10.66
CA THR A 135 8.10 -12.50 9.23
C THR A 135 7.04 -11.82 8.35
N PRO A 136 7.33 -11.59 7.04
CA PRO A 136 6.35 -11.06 6.09
C PRO A 136 5.05 -11.88 6.05
N GLU A 137 5.15 -13.21 6.10
CA GLU A 137 3.99 -14.10 6.11
C GLU A 137 3.08 -13.87 7.32
N VAL A 138 3.66 -13.77 8.51
CA VAL A 138 2.90 -13.49 9.75
C VAL A 138 2.22 -12.13 9.65
N PHE A 139 2.94 -11.11 9.19
CA PHE A 139 2.38 -9.76 8.99
C PHE A 139 1.23 -9.74 7.97
N ILE A 140 1.38 -10.44 6.84
CA ILE A 140 0.33 -10.60 5.83
C ILE A 140 -0.92 -11.27 6.42
N ASN A 141 -0.75 -12.29 7.26
CA ASN A 141 -1.87 -12.97 7.92
C ASN A 141 -2.59 -12.06 8.92
N GLU A 142 -1.86 -11.18 9.63
CA GLU A 142 -2.47 -10.13 10.46
C GLU A 142 -3.27 -9.14 9.60
N CYS A 143 -2.76 -8.72 8.44
CA CYS A 143 -3.48 -7.86 7.49
C CYS A 143 -4.77 -8.53 6.99
N LYS A 144 -4.70 -9.80 6.57
CA LYS A 144 -5.87 -10.57 6.12
C LYS A 144 -6.94 -10.63 7.19
N SER A 145 -6.56 -11.03 8.41
CA SER A 145 -7.48 -11.13 9.54
C SER A 145 -8.17 -9.78 9.86
N LEU A 146 -7.42 -8.69 9.74
CA LEU A 146 -7.96 -7.35 9.96
C LEU A 146 -9.00 -6.99 8.89
N ILE A 147 -8.69 -7.22 7.60
CA ILE A 147 -9.59 -6.94 6.48
C ILE A 147 -10.85 -7.81 6.55
N GLU A 148 -10.74 -9.09 6.88
CA GLU A 148 -11.88 -9.99 7.02
C GLU A 148 -12.85 -9.54 8.13
N LYS A 149 -12.30 -9.13 9.28
CA LYS A 149 -13.11 -8.60 10.39
C LYS A 149 -13.89 -7.34 10.03
N THR A 150 -13.42 -6.54 9.07
CA THR A 150 -14.13 -5.33 8.64
C THR A 150 -15.31 -5.65 7.73
N LYS A 151 -15.20 -6.70 6.90
CA LYS A 151 -16.28 -7.15 6.00
C LYS A 151 -17.48 -7.78 6.73
N ILE A 152 -17.27 -8.35 7.92
CA ILE A 152 -18.32 -9.00 8.73
C ILE A 152 -19.16 -7.96 9.50
N LYS A 153 -18.69 -6.71 9.63
CA LYS A 153 -19.36 -5.65 10.40
C LYS A 153 -20.22 -4.70 9.56
N GLU A 154 -20.28 -4.94 8.26
CA GLU A 154 -21.19 -4.26 7.31
C GLU A 154 -22.49 -5.06 7.16
#